data_56a7ef252bc89c84d4853c43386e738d
#
_entry.id   56a7ef252bc89c84d4853c43386e738d
#
_cell.length_a   1.000
_cell.length_b   1.000
_cell.length_c   1.000
_cell.angle_alpha   90.00
_cell.angle_beta   90.00
_cell.angle_gamma   90.00
#
_symmetry.space_group_name_H-M   'P 1'
#
loop_
_entity.id
_entity.type
_entity.pdbx_description
1 polymer ?
#
loop_
_entity_poly.entity_id
_entity_poly.type
_entity_poly.pdbx_seq_one_letter_code
_entity_poly.pdbx_strand_id
1 'polypeptide(L)'
;MVIDKENIGNLPDIARFAIEKGWTKSLYFKTQIGRNYELHHCQSSPDKLFSRVSLFETIFNLTKQYPHILEFYKPAYSVAKFLSENGSLPDPLFDSCPACKTEWAFDYTGQIYSCTATVGKSDESLGSFYPTLTKNQEKIDQWESRDVTSIPECKECNLQLACGGGCGSVAKNITGSVCSPDCRPITELLELGFSEYCENEIAQNNFSDQILDYHN
;
A
#
# COMPACT_ATOMS: atom_id res chain seq x y z
N MET A 1 3.18 7.76 -7.02
CA MET A 1 3.67 7.12 -8.27
C MET A 1 3.01 5.77 -8.40
N VAL A 2 2.44 5.43 -9.55
CA VAL A 2 1.87 4.10 -9.84
C VAL A 2 2.83 3.36 -10.75
N ILE A 3 3.15 2.11 -10.39
CA ILE A 3 4.17 1.30 -11.07
C ILE A 3 3.56 0.07 -11.72
N ASP A 4 4.04 -0.23 -12.92
CA ASP A 4 3.86 -1.46 -13.67
C ASP A 4 5.19 -1.90 -14.32
N LYS A 5 5.17 -3.02 -15.07
CA LYS A 5 6.38 -3.57 -15.69
C LYS A 5 6.98 -2.67 -16.78
N GLU A 6 6.21 -1.75 -17.35
CA GLU A 6 6.69 -0.85 -18.39
C GLU A 6 7.45 0.35 -17.83
N ASN A 7 7.09 0.80 -16.61
CA ASN A 7 7.63 2.04 -16.04
C ASN A 7 8.56 1.88 -14.84
N ILE A 8 8.65 0.68 -14.25
CA ILE A 8 9.48 0.45 -13.06
C ILE A 8 10.96 0.77 -13.28
N GLY A 9 11.46 0.58 -14.50
CA GLY A 9 12.84 0.92 -14.87
C GLY A 9 13.20 2.40 -14.72
N ASN A 10 12.19 3.28 -14.64
CA ASN A 10 12.41 4.72 -14.43
C ASN A 10 12.57 5.09 -12.95
N LEU A 11 12.37 4.16 -12.03
CA LEU A 11 12.44 4.42 -10.59
C LEU A 11 13.78 5.02 -10.14
N PRO A 12 14.96 4.54 -10.60
CA PRO A 12 16.26 5.13 -10.23
C PRO A 12 16.39 6.60 -10.65
N ASP A 13 15.91 6.94 -11.84
CA ASP A 13 16.01 8.31 -12.38
C ASP A 13 15.04 9.27 -11.67
N ILE A 14 13.84 8.81 -11.36
CA ILE A 14 12.86 9.58 -10.59
C ILE A 14 13.39 9.83 -9.16
N ALA A 15 13.99 8.83 -8.53
CA ALA A 15 14.61 8.97 -7.22
C ALA A 15 15.74 10.01 -7.25
N ARG A 16 16.64 9.91 -8.22
CA ARG A 16 17.74 10.86 -8.42
C ARG A 16 17.22 12.29 -8.61
N PHE A 17 16.22 12.48 -9.47
CA PHE A 17 15.59 13.77 -9.70
C PHE A 17 15.01 14.37 -8.41
N ALA A 18 14.27 13.58 -7.61
CA ALA A 18 13.70 14.05 -6.36
C ALA A 18 14.76 14.46 -5.34
N ILE A 19 15.87 13.72 -5.27
CA ILE A 19 17.03 14.03 -4.41
C ILE A 19 17.70 15.32 -4.85
N GLU A 20 17.99 15.48 -6.15
CA GLU A 20 18.61 16.70 -6.70
C GLU A 20 17.74 17.95 -6.49
N LYS A 21 16.43 17.81 -6.50
CA LYS A 21 15.50 18.89 -6.17
C LYS A 21 15.35 19.14 -4.66
N GLY A 22 15.99 18.35 -3.82
CA GLY A 22 15.91 18.45 -2.36
C GLY A 22 14.55 18.04 -1.79
N TRP A 23 13.68 17.37 -2.57
CA TRP A 23 12.35 16.99 -2.12
C TRP A 23 12.39 15.97 -0.99
N THR A 24 13.33 15.05 -1.03
CA THR A 24 13.50 14.00 0.00
C THR A 24 13.85 14.57 1.38
N LYS A 25 14.35 15.82 1.45
CA LYS A 25 14.65 16.53 2.70
C LYS A 25 13.48 17.37 3.21
N SER A 26 12.41 17.48 2.45
CA SER A 26 11.23 18.27 2.83
C SER A 26 10.32 17.50 3.77
N LEU A 27 9.88 18.12 4.85
CA LEU A 27 8.89 17.55 5.78
C LEU A 27 7.50 17.37 5.13
N TYR A 28 7.25 18.06 4.02
CA TYR A 28 5.97 18.02 3.31
C TYR A 28 5.98 17.05 2.11
N PHE A 29 7.10 16.47 1.79
CA PHE A 29 7.21 15.50 0.70
C PHE A 29 7.19 14.08 1.26
N LYS A 30 6.24 13.28 0.78
CA LYS A 30 6.16 11.85 1.10
C LYS A 30 6.06 11.07 -0.18
N THR A 31 6.89 10.05 -0.29
CA THR A 31 6.85 9.12 -1.41
C THR A 31 5.85 7.99 -1.12
N GLN A 32 5.00 7.74 -2.08
CA GLN A 32 4.14 6.56 -2.08
C GLN A 32 4.25 5.86 -3.43
N ILE A 33 4.62 4.59 -3.42
CA ILE A 33 4.62 3.72 -4.59
C ILE A 33 3.40 2.82 -4.50
N GLY A 34 2.50 2.96 -5.48
CA GLY A 34 1.34 2.11 -5.65
C GLY A 34 1.56 1.15 -6.82
N ARG A 35 1.12 -0.08 -6.66
CA ARG A 35 1.05 -1.05 -7.75
C ARG A 35 -0.09 -0.68 -8.69
N ASN A 36 0.17 -0.66 -10.00
CA ASN A 36 -0.91 -0.69 -10.97
C ASN A 36 -1.61 -2.06 -10.88
N TYR A 37 -2.93 -2.08 -10.78
CA TYR A 37 -3.72 -3.30 -10.62
C TYR A 37 -5.00 -3.22 -11.45
N GLU A 38 -5.60 -4.35 -11.70
CA GLU A 38 -6.85 -4.43 -12.44
C GLU A 38 -7.96 -3.71 -11.66
N LEU A 39 -8.36 -2.55 -12.17
CA LEU A 39 -9.61 -1.90 -11.82
C LEU A 39 -10.57 -2.12 -12.98
N HIS A 40 -11.87 -2.16 -12.71
CA HIS A 40 -12.90 -2.31 -13.74
C HIS A 40 -12.83 -1.27 -14.88
N HIS A 41 -12.08 -0.19 -14.69
CA HIS A 41 -11.90 0.88 -15.66
C HIS A 41 -10.50 0.98 -16.25
N CYS A 42 -9.54 0.21 -15.73
CA CYS A 42 -8.19 0.18 -16.29
C CYS A 42 -8.11 -0.93 -17.33
N GLN A 43 -7.90 -0.55 -18.57
CA GLN A 43 -7.64 -1.46 -19.68
C GLN A 43 -6.16 -1.91 -19.73
N SER A 44 -5.48 -1.94 -18.58
CA SER A 44 -4.11 -2.45 -18.52
C SER A 44 -4.11 -3.92 -18.88
N SER A 45 -3.26 -4.31 -19.83
CA SER A 45 -3.03 -5.71 -20.14
C SER A 45 -2.50 -6.41 -18.87
N PRO A 46 -3.05 -7.58 -18.48
CA PRO A 46 -2.55 -8.36 -17.33
C PRO A 46 -1.04 -8.60 -17.37
N ASP A 47 -0.47 -8.74 -18.56
CA ASP A 47 0.96 -8.96 -18.79
C ASP A 47 1.85 -7.82 -18.27
N LYS A 48 1.31 -6.61 -18.19
CA LYS A 48 2.01 -5.42 -17.69
C LYS A 48 1.96 -5.28 -16.17
N LEU A 49 1.08 -6.02 -15.52
CA LEU A 49 0.87 -5.90 -14.09
C LEU A 49 1.85 -6.75 -13.31
N PHE A 50 2.28 -6.22 -12.17
CA PHE A 50 3.01 -6.99 -11.18
C PHE A 50 2.06 -7.73 -10.24
N SER A 51 2.43 -8.93 -9.82
CA SER A 51 1.94 -9.46 -8.55
C SER A 51 2.48 -8.60 -7.39
N ARG A 52 1.91 -8.71 -6.20
CA ARG A 52 2.43 -7.96 -5.03
C ARG A 52 3.85 -8.39 -4.69
N VAL A 53 4.13 -9.69 -4.70
CA VAL A 53 5.45 -10.24 -4.39
C VAL A 53 6.46 -9.80 -5.45
N SER A 54 6.17 -10.03 -6.73
CA SER A 54 7.11 -9.69 -7.81
C SER A 54 7.43 -8.20 -7.91
N LEU A 55 6.50 -7.32 -7.50
CA LEU A 55 6.80 -5.89 -7.40
C LEU A 55 7.86 -5.61 -6.33
N PHE A 56 7.68 -6.14 -5.11
CA PHE A 56 8.64 -5.93 -4.02
C PHE A 56 10.00 -6.54 -4.33
N GLU A 57 10.05 -7.76 -4.86
CA GLU A 57 11.30 -8.38 -5.33
C GLU A 57 12.03 -7.50 -6.35
N THR A 58 11.30 -6.96 -7.33
CA THR A 58 11.89 -6.07 -8.34
C THR A 58 12.41 -4.78 -7.72
N ILE A 59 11.65 -4.17 -6.79
CA ILE A 59 12.10 -2.95 -6.11
C ILE A 59 13.34 -3.24 -5.25
N PHE A 60 13.38 -4.33 -4.48
CA PHE A 60 14.55 -4.71 -3.69
C PHE A 60 15.79 -4.93 -4.56
N ASN A 61 15.64 -5.60 -5.70
CA ASN A 61 16.74 -5.75 -6.65
C ASN A 61 17.21 -4.40 -7.21
N LEU A 62 16.30 -3.49 -7.50
CA LEU A 62 16.66 -2.13 -7.94
C LEU A 62 17.36 -1.33 -6.83
N THR A 63 16.96 -1.47 -5.57
CA THR A 63 17.65 -0.78 -4.46
C THR A 63 19.07 -1.31 -4.23
N LYS A 64 19.29 -2.62 -4.41
CA LYS A 64 20.65 -3.21 -4.39
C LYS A 64 21.54 -2.68 -5.52
N GLN A 65 20.97 -2.50 -6.71
CA GLN A 65 21.68 -1.94 -7.87
C GLN A 65 21.85 -0.42 -7.80
N TYR A 66 20.86 0.29 -7.28
CA TYR A 66 20.77 1.75 -7.20
C TYR A 66 20.43 2.20 -5.77
N PRO A 67 21.40 2.18 -4.83
CA PRO A 67 21.13 2.42 -3.39
C PRO A 67 20.49 3.77 -3.08
N HIS A 68 20.66 4.79 -3.93
CA HIS A 68 20.03 6.09 -3.75
C HIS A 68 18.48 6.05 -3.76
N ILE A 69 17.88 4.98 -4.30
CA ILE A 69 16.43 4.77 -4.22
C ILE A 69 15.96 4.75 -2.76
N LEU A 70 16.78 4.23 -1.82
CA LEU A 70 16.42 4.13 -0.40
C LEU A 70 16.21 5.50 0.28
N GLU A 71 16.82 6.57 -0.23
CA GLU A 71 16.53 7.95 0.22
C GLU A 71 15.13 8.39 -0.24
N PHE A 72 14.71 7.96 -1.42
CA PHE A 72 13.43 8.31 -2.01
C PHE A 72 12.29 7.41 -1.51
N TYR A 73 12.52 6.11 -1.39
CA TYR A 73 11.51 5.12 -1.00
C TYR A 73 12.14 3.90 -0.33
N LYS A 74 11.62 3.52 0.84
CA LYS A 74 12.02 2.30 1.53
C LYS A 74 11.06 1.16 1.20
N PRO A 75 11.47 0.18 0.40
CA PRO A 75 10.62 -0.89 -0.09
C PRO A 75 10.49 -2.00 0.95
N ALA A 76 9.44 -1.93 1.77
CA ALA A 76 9.13 -3.00 2.70
C ALA A 76 7.61 -3.14 2.85
N TYR A 77 7.14 -4.34 3.12
CA TYR A 77 5.77 -4.52 3.56
C TYR A 77 5.56 -3.78 4.90
N SER A 78 4.35 -3.25 5.13
CA SER A 78 4.08 -2.28 6.21
C SER A 78 4.61 -2.70 7.59
N VAL A 79 4.48 -3.96 7.99
CA VAL A 79 5.02 -4.47 9.27
C VAL A 79 6.55 -4.44 9.29
N ALA A 80 7.20 -4.98 8.26
CA ALA A 80 8.65 -5.02 8.18
C ALA A 80 9.26 -3.62 8.09
N LYS A 81 8.63 -2.73 7.31
CA LYS A 81 9.05 -1.33 7.21
C LYS A 81 8.92 -0.62 8.55
N PHE A 82 7.80 -0.80 9.25
CA PHE A 82 7.58 -0.18 10.56
C PHE A 82 8.61 -0.64 11.57
N LEU A 83 8.92 -1.95 11.60
CA LEU A 83 9.95 -2.51 12.47
C LEU A 83 11.33 -1.91 12.14
N SER A 84 11.69 -1.83 10.86
CA SER A 84 12.96 -1.23 10.41
C SER A 84 13.10 0.25 10.79
N GLU A 85 11.99 1.00 10.77
CA GLU A 85 12.00 2.44 11.05
C GLU A 85 11.88 2.77 12.55
N ASN A 86 11.23 1.92 13.35
CA ASN A 86 10.85 2.23 14.74
C ASN A 86 11.43 1.25 15.78
N GLY A 87 12.02 0.13 15.35
CA GLY A 87 12.54 -0.90 16.26
C GLY A 87 11.46 -1.68 17.05
N SER A 88 10.18 -1.50 16.66
CA SER A 88 9.03 -2.15 17.32
C SER A 88 7.98 -2.55 16.29
N LEU A 89 7.09 -3.46 16.64
CA LEU A 89 5.95 -3.83 15.79
C LEU A 89 4.89 -2.73 15.80
N PRO A 90 4.15 -2.55 14.68
CA PRO A 90 3.02 -1.64 14.64
C PRO A 90 1.87 -2.14 15.53
N ASP A 91 0.97 -1.21 15.87
CA ASP A 91 -0.29 -1.56 16.50
C ASP A 91 -1.14 -2.50 15.62
N PRO A 92 -1.98 -3.34 16.24
CA PRO A 92 -2.89 -4.22 15.53
C PRO A 92 -3.78 -3.46 14.52
N LEU A 93 -3.84 -3.94 13.29
CA LEU A 93 -4.60 -3.35 12.21
C LEU A 93 -5.95 -4.06 12.04
N PHE A 94 -7.01 -3.48 12.56
CA PHE A 94 -8.35 -4.04 12.43
C PHE A 94 -8.96 -3.85 11.04
N ASP A 95 -8.65 -2.73 10.36
CA ASP A 95 -9.06 -2.50 8.98
C ASP A 95 -7.99 -1.70 8.22
N SER A 96 -7.63 -2.19 7.05
CA SER A 96 -6.69 -1.51 6.14
C SER A 96 -7.39 -0.64 5.09
N CYS A 97 -8.73 -0.62 5.05
CA CYS A 97 -9.50 0.11 4.07
C CYS A 97 -10.01 1.44 4.66
N PRO A 98 -9.56 2.60 4.14
CA PRO A 98 -9.98 3.91 4.64
C PRO A 98 -11.36 4.35 4.15
N ALA A 99 -11.99 3.60 3.25
CA ALA A 99 -13.24 3.97 2.58
C ALA A 99 -14.39 4.22 3.58
N CYS A 100 -15.07 5.34 3.45
CA CYS A 100 -16.12 5.87 4.33
C CYS A 100 -15.68 6.16 5.78
N LYS A 101 -14.42 5.87 6.15
CA LYS A 101 -13.86 6.14 7.49
C LYS A 101 -13.06 7.42 7.49
N THR A 102 -11.93 7.40 6.76
CA THR A 102 -11.01 8.52 6.63
C THR A 102 -10.84 8.99 5.18
N GLU A 103 -11.42 8.27 4.21
CA GLU A 103 -11.41 8.60 2.79
C GLU A 103 -12.84 8.67 2.23
N TRP A 104 -13.10 9.75 1.51
CA TRP A 104 -14.30 9.98 0.71
C TRP A 104 -13.90 10.58 -0.62
N ALA A 105 -14.60 10.23 -1.68
CA ALA A 105 -14.37 10.83 -2.99
C ALA A 105 -15.61 11.55 -3.51
N PHE A 106 -15.38 12.65 -4.22
CA PHE A 106 -16.41 13.52 -4.76
C PHE A 106 -16.10 13.73 -6.23
N ASP A 107 -17.10 13.58 -7.09
CA ASP A 107 -16.90 13.77 -8.51
C ASP A 107 -17.52 15.08 -9.02
N TYR A 108 -17.20 15.44 -10.26
CA TYR A 108 -17.67 16.67 -10.88
C TYR A 108 -19.18 16.66 -11.19
N THR A 109 -19.83 15.50 -11.12
CA THR A 109 -21.29 15.37 -11.32
C THR A 109 -22.08 15.60 -10.04
N GLY A 110 -21.40 15.85 -8.92
CA GLY A 110 -22.00 16.07 -7.61
C GLY A 110 -22.27 14.81 -6.80
N GLN A 111 -21.68 13.67 -7.18
CA GLN A 111 -21.84 12.40 -6.48
C GLN A 111 -20.78 12.18 -5.41
N ILE A 112 -21.14 11.39 -4.39
CA ILE A 112 -20.27 10.97 -3.29
C ILE A 112 -19.97 9.48 -3.44
N TYR A 113 -18.70 9.11 -3.19
CA TYR A 113 -18.22 7.73 -3.26
C TYR A 113 -17.37 7.37 -2.04
N SER A 114 -17.25 6.07 -1.76
CA SER A 114 -16.50 5.57 -0.61
C SER A 114 -14.99 5.81 -0.70
N CYS A 115 -14.43 5.77 -1.89
CA CYS A 115 -13.00 6.01 -2.17
C CYS A 115 -12.78 6.29 -3.65
N THR A 116 -11.55 6.66 -4.01
CA THR A 116 -11.17 6.96 -5.40
C THR A 116 -11.37 5.80 -6.38
N ALA A 117 -11.29 4.54 -5.92
CA ALA A 117 -11.48 3.35 -6.75
C ALA A 117 -12.95 3.09 -7.15
N THR A 118 -13.91 3.76 -6.52
CA THR A 118 -15.34 3.61 -6.80
C THR A 118 -15.94 4.77 -7.61
N VAL A 119 -15.18 5.85 -7.81
CA VAL A 119 -15.63 7.04 -8.56
C VAL A 119 -16.05 6.67 -9.98
N GLY A 120 -17.20 7.27 -10.41
CA GLY A 120 -17.74 7.09 -11.74
C GLY A 120 -18.55 5.81 -11.97
N LYS A 121 -18.64 4.93 -10.97
CA LYS A 121 -19.54 3.78 -10.99
C LYS A 121 -20.88 4.16 -10.38
N SER A 122 -21.94 4.23 -11.19
CA SER A 122 -23.25 4.71 -10.74
C SER A 122 -23.85 3.89 -9.60
N ASP A 123 -23.60 2.57 -9.60
CA ASP A 123 -24.03 1.63 -8.56
C ASP A 123 -23.22 1.76 -7.25
N GLU A 124 -22.06 2.41 -7.29
CA GLU A 124 -21.21 2.69 -6.12
C GLU A 124 -21.47 4.05 -5.48
N SER A 125 -22.34 4.89 -6.06
CA SER A 125 -22.68 6.17 -5.46
C SER A 125 -23.30 5.97 -4.08
N LEU A 126 -22.81 6.76 -3.11
CA LEU A 126 -23.29 6.82 -1.74
C LEU A 126 -24.29 7.97 -1.53
N GLY A 127 -24.56 8.72 -2.59
CA GLY A 127 -25.44 9.88 -2.59
C GLY A 127 -24.85 11.03 -3.38
N SER A 128 -25.37 12.24 -3.15
CA SER A 128 -24.94 13.45 -3.83
C SER A 128 -24.59 14.56 -2.84
N PHE A 129 -23.65 15.44 -3.21
CA PHE A 129 -23.37 16.66 -2.46
C PHE A 129 -23.88 17.91 -3.19
N TYR A 130 -24.21 17.78 -4.48
CA TYR A 130 -24.76 18.87 -5.28
C TYR A 130 -25.80 18.33 -6.30
N PRO A 131 -26.89 19.05 -6.59
CA PRO A 131 -27.30 20.32 -6.00
C PRO A 131 -27.89 20.18 -4.58
N THR A 132 -28.22 18.97 -4.17
CA THR A 132 -28.81 18.69 -2.86
C THR A 132 -28.05 17.57 -2.20
N LEU A 133 -27.73 17.73 -0.92
CA LEU A 133 -27.07 16.69 -0.14
C LEU A 133 -28.03 15.53 0.11
N THR A 134 -27.67 14.35 -0.41
CA THR A 134 -28.34 13.09 -0.12
C THR A 134 -27.32 12.04 0.33
N LYS A 135 -27.74 11.06 1.12
CA LYS A 135 -26.90 9.97 1.58
C LYS A 135 -27.64 8.65 1.53
N ASN A 136 -26.98 7.63 1.01
CA ASN A 136 -27.44 6.25 1.14
C ASN A 136 -26.75 5.65 2.39
N GLN A 137 -27.44 5.77 3.53
CA GLN A 137 -26.87 5.38 4.82
C GLN A 137 -26.60 3.87 4.88
N GLU A 138 -27.44 3.05 4.30
CA GLU A 138 -27.23 1.60 4.26
C GLU A 138 -25.90 1.22 3.59
N LYS A 139 -25.62 1.83 2.43
CA LYS A 139 -24.33 1.62 1.75
C LYS A 139 -23.15 2.15 2.57
N ILE A 140 -23.30 3.30 3.21
CA ILE A 140 -22.25 3.88 4.07
C ILE A 140 -21.95 2.92 5.23
N ASP A 141 -22.98 2.46 5.94
CA ASP A 141 -22.85 1.56 7.07
C ASP A 141 -22.15 0.24 6.69
N GLN A 142 -22.38 -0.27 5.48
CA GLN A 142 -21.68 -1.45 4.97
C GLN A 142 -20.16 -1.22 4.86
N TRP A 143 -19.73 -0.02 4.43
CA TRP A 143 -18.31 0.31 4.34
C TRP A 143 -17.71 0.60 5.73
N GLU A 144 -18.43 1.28 6.60
CA GLU A 144 -17.97 1.67 7.93
C GLU A 144 -17.86 0.47 8.88
N SER A 145 -18.79 -0.48 8.78
CA SER A 145 -18.81 -1.70 9.61
C SER A 145 -17.78 -2.75 9.20
N ARG A 146 -17.11 -2.56 8.05
CA ARG A 146 -16.12 -3.51 7.56
C ARG A 146 -14.85 -3.46 8.42
N ASP A 147 -14.46 -4.59 8.99
CA ASP A 147 -13.18 -4.85 9.65
C ASP A 147 -12.88 -6.35 9.70
N VAL A 148 -11.72 -6.75 10.23
CA VAL A 148 -11.34 -8.18 10.31
C VAL A 148 -12.21 -8.98 11.25
N THR A 149 -12.95 -8.33 12.17
CA THR A 149 -13.89 -9.01 13.08
C THR A 149 -15.27 -9.19 12.46
N SER A 150 -15.62 -8.39 11.44
CA SER A 150 -16.87 -8.48 10.68
C SER A 150 -16.77 -9.39 9.46
N ILE A 151 -15.56 -9.58 8.91
CA ILE A 151 -15.31 -10.45 7.74
C ILE A 151 -15.14 -11.90 8.21
N PRO A 152 -16.06 -12.84 7.85
CA PRO A 152 -16.01 -14.21 8.37
C PRO A 152 -14.67 -14.92 8.15
N GLU A 153 -14.11 -14.82 6.95
CA GLU A 153 -12.86 -15.48 6.56
C GLU A 153 -11.65 -14.92 7.31
N CYS A 154 -11.73 -13.67 7.79
CA CYS A 154 -10.64 -13.06 8.54
C CYS A 154 -10.61 -13.50 10.01
N LYS A 155 -11.73 -13.90 10.61
CA LYS A 155 -11.82 -14.30 12.01
C LYS A 155 -10.90 -15.47 12.37
N GLU A 156 -10.72 -16.39 11.43
CA GLU A 156 -9.89 -17.58 11.60
C GLU A 156 -8.45 -17.40 11.07
N CYS A 157 -8.12 -16.19 10.59
CA CYS A 157 -6.83 -15.92 9.97
C CYS A 157 -5.79 -15.46 10.99
N ASN A 158 -4.69 -16.19 11.13
CA ASN A 158 -3.60 -15.85 12.04
C ASN A 158 -2.91 -14.51 11.73
N LEU A 159 -3.07 -13.99 10.49
CA LEU A 159 -2.46 -12.75 10.01
C LEU A 159 -3.46 -11.59 9.94
N GLN A 160 -4.67 -11.76 10.50
CA GLN A 160 -5.74 -10.77 10.36
C GLN A 160 -5.31 -9.36 10.83
N LEU A 161 -4.63 -9.26 11.96
CA LEU A 161 -4.19 -7.98 12.54
C LEU A 161 -2.93 -7.39 11.90
N ALA A 162 -2.20 -8.16 11.11
CA ALA A 162 -1.12 -7.64 10.26
C ALA A 162 -1.65 -7.21 8.88
N CYS A 163 -2.78 -7.80 8.43
CA CYS A 163 -3.36 -7.59 7.11
C CYS A 163 -4.46 -6.51 7.09
N GLY A 164 -5.32 -6.47 8.11
CA GLY A 164 -6.50 -5.59 8.17
C GLY A 164 -7.53 -5.88 7.07
N GLY A 165 -7.67 -7.13 6.60
CA GLY A 165 -8.71 -7.54 5.65
C GLY A 165 -8.54 -7.06 4.20
N GLY A 166 -7.51 -6.28 3.89
CA GLY A 166 -7.20 -5.79 2.55
C GLY A 166 -8.13 -4.68 2.04
N CYS A 167 -8.16 -4.45 0.74
CA CYS A 167 -8.92 -3.38 0.10
C CYS A 167 -10.39 -3.78 -0.13
N GLY A 168 -11.32 -3.07 0.50
CA GLY A 168 -12.77 -3.33 0.35
C GLY A 168 -13.27 -3.18 -1.09
N SER A 169 -12.72 -2.25 -1.87
CA SER A 169 -13.09 -2.10 -3.28
C SER A 169 -12.64 -3.28 -4.14
N VAL A 170 -11.43 -3.81 -3.90
CA VAL A 170 -10.95 -5.03 -4.58
C VAL A 170 -11.80 -6.22 -4.16
N ALA A 171 -12.07 -6.39 -2.87
CA ALA A 171 -12.93 -7.46 -2.36
C ALA A 171 -14.31 -7.43 -3.03
N LYS A 172 -14.96 -6.26 -3.04
CA LYS A 172 -16.27 -6.07 -3.68
C LYS A 172 -16.26 -6.39 -5.18
N ASN A 173 -15.20 -5.97 -5.89
CA ASN A 173 -15.05 -6.27 -7.31
C ASN A 173 -14.96 -7.79 -7.61
N ILE A 174 -14.32 -8.54 -6.72
CA ILE A 174 -14.11 -9.99 -6.89
C ILE A 174 -15.34 -10.78 -6.43
N THR A 175 -15.94 -10.42 -5.29
CA THR A 175 -16.95 -11.23 -4.60
C THR A 175 -18.36 -10.64 -4.65
N GLY A 176 -18.50 -9.37 -5.02
CA GLY A 176 -19.76 -8.63 -4.94
C GLY A 176 -20.02 -8.01 -3.55
N SER A 177 -19.19 -8.27 -2.54
CA SER A 177 -19.41 -7.81 -1.16
C SER A 177 -18.21 -7.04 -0.62
N VAL A 178 -18.45 -5.92 0.07
CA VAL A 178 -17.42 -5.21 0.83
C VAL A 178 -16.99 -5.98 2.07
N CYS A 179 -17.89 -6.81 2.64
CA CYS A 179 -17.63 -7.64 3.81
C CYS A 179 -16.94 -8.96 3.45
N SER A 180 -16.08 -8.94 2.44
CA SER A 180 -15.20 -10.02 2.04
C SER A 180 -13.73 -9.57 2.13
N PRO A 181 -12.78 -10.50 2.25
CA PRO A 181 -11.37 -10.13 2.27
C PRO A 181 -10.81 -9.85 0.87
N ASP A 182 -9.86 -8.92 0.77
CA ASP A 182 -8.87 -8.89 -0.31
C ASP A 182 -7.62 -9.62 0.20
N CYS A 183 -7.62 -10.95 0.10
CA CYS A 183 -6.50 -11.78 0.57
C CYS A 183 -5.22 -11.43 -0.19
N ARG A 184 -4.17 -11.15 0.58
CA ARG A 184 -2.85 -10.78 0.07
C ARG A 184 -1.87 -11.90 0.42
N PRO A 185 -0.78 -12.08 -0.33
CA PRO A 185 0.30 -13.01 0.02
C PRO A 185 1.12 -12.43 1.20
N ILE A 186 0.49 -12.35 2.40
CA ILE A 186 1.07 -11.67 3.57
C ILE A 186 2.32 -12.38 4.05
N THR A 187 2.29 -13.72 4.11
CA THR A 187 3.43 -14.51 4.56
C THR A 187 4.65 -14.24 3.70
N GLU A 188 4.50 -14.37 2.39
CA GLU A 188 5.58 -14.15 1.42
C GLU A 188 6.10 -12.70 1.45
N LEU A 189 5.19 -11.73 1.63
CA LEU A 189 5.58 -10.32 1.75
C LEU A 189 6.29 -10.00 3.07
N LEU A 190 5.91 -10.64 4.16
CA LEU A 190 6.59 -10.51 5.45
C LEU A 190 7.97 -11.16 5.41
N GLU A 191 8.07 -12.39 4.88
CA GLU A 191 9.34 -13.10 4.73
C GLU A 191 10.33 -12.28 3.89
N LEU A 192 9.88 -11.75 2.76
CA LEU A 192 10.69 -10.91 1.90
C LEU A 192 11.13 -9.62 2.61
N GLY A 193 10.21 -8.93 3.28
CA GLY A 193 10.50 -7.69 3.99
C GLY A 193 11.42 -7.89 5.20
N PHE A 194 11.24 -8.95 5.96
CA PHE A 194 12.11 -9.28 7.10
C PHE A 194 13.49 -9.75 6.66
N SER A 195 13.61 -10.50 5.56
CA SER A 195 14.90 -10.88 5.00
C SER A 195 15.73 -9.65 4.65
N GLU A 196 15.13 -8.66 3.96
CA GLU A 196 15.80 -7.41 3.62
C GLU A 196 16.16 -6.58 4.88
N TYR A 197 15.29 -6.57 5.90
CA TYR A 197 15.59 -5.91 7.17
C TYR A 197 16.81 -6.56 7.86
N CYS A 198 16.86 -7.89 7.97
CA CYS A 198 17.98 -8.60 8.58
C CYS A 198 19.29 -8.41 7.78
N GLU A 199 19.26 -8.46 6.46
CA GLU A 199 20.42 -8.22 5.61
C GLU A 199 20.99 -6.82 5.84
N ASN A 200 20.14 -5.79 5.93
CA ASN A 200 20.55 -4.42 6.17
C ASN A 200 21.17 -4.23 7.57
N GLU A 201 20.56 -4.81 8.62
CA GLU A 201 21.08 -4.75 9.98
C GLU A 201 22.46 -5.43 10.11
N ILE A 202 22.63 -6.62 9.51
CA ILE A 202 23.90 -7.34 9.49
C ILE A 202 24.96 -6.50 8.76
N ALA A 203 24.62 -5.91 7.63
CA ALA A 203 25.55 -5.08 6.87
C ALA A 203 26.00 -3.83 7.66
N GLN A 204 25.09 -3.20 8.40
CA GLN A 204 25.40 -2.04 9.24
C GLN A 204 26.28 -2.41 10.44
N ASN A 205 26.00 -3.52 11.11
CA ASN A 205 26.79 -3.99 12.25
C ASN A 205 28.20 -4.40 11.83
N ASN A 206 28.36 -5.12 10.70
CA ASN A 206 29.68 -5.47 10.17
C ASN A 206 30.51 -4.23 9.79
N PHE A 207 29.87 -3.16 9.34
CA PHE A 207 30.55 -1.91 9.04
C PHE A 207 31.00 -1.18 10.32
N SER A 208 30.21 -1.24 11.39
CA SER A 208 30.56 -0.66 12.69
C SER A 208 31.74 -1.38 13.35
N ASP A 209 31.79 -2.69 13.26
CA ASP A 209 32.90 -3.49 13.80
C ASP A 209 34.22 -3.24 13.03
N GLN A 210 34.18 -3.02 11.73
CA GLN A 210 35.35 -2.67 10.92
C GLN A 210 35.92 -1.28 11.26
N ILE A 211 35.06 -0.33 11.67
CA ILE A 211 35.53 1.01 12.10
C ILE A 211 36.23 0.95 13.46
N LEU A 212 35.78 0.07 14.36
CA LEU A 212 36.38 -0.09 15.69
C LEU A 212 37.76 -0.75 15.62
N ASP A 213 38.00 -1.64 14.65
CA ASP A 213 39.32 -2.28 14.44
C ASP A 213 40.38 -1.35 13.84
N TYR A 214 39.99 -0.21 13.25
CA TYR A 214 40.94 0.78 12.72
C TYR A 214 41.42 1.81 13.77
N HIS A 215 40.90 1.79 15.00
CA HIS A 215 41.26 2.69 16.08
C HIS A 215 41.95 2.02 17.28
N ASN A 216 42.32 0.73 17.16
CA ASN A 216 43.19 -0.01 18.07
C ASN A 216 44.53 -0.31 17.38
#